data_3b27fbc1c219ac2afb79c726e0e1ea1b
#
_entry.id   3b27fbc1c219ac2afb79c726e0e1ea1b
#
_cell.length_a   1.000
_cell.length_b   1.000
_cell.length_c   1.000
_cell.angle_alpha   90.00
_cell.angle_beta   90.00
_cell.angle_gamma   90.00
#
_symmetry.space_group_name_H-M   'P 1'
#
loop_
_entity.id
_entity.type
_entity.pdbx_description
1 polymer ?
#
loop_
_entity_poly.entity_id
_entity_poly.type
_entity_poly.pdbx_seq_one_letter_code
_entity_poly.pdbx_strand_id
1 'polypeptide(L)'
;MSKKSIQKPNAKQDKTPVKGSSPKKSNTIQPPINEVVQEKIEELKESYDNFLYVSKAFSNTNINSLQARGRLYGLSPAPLKGARVLELGSSCGGNIIPQALYYPETTFTGIDLSGVQIEHGKELIESMGLTNITLLEKNIMDIDDDFGTFDYIIVHGIWSWVPDMVKDKILSICNRNLSDRGIAYVSYNTYPGWKRLEQLRDIMLYSEKHAPTTSLQDRTAYTKQVLQLIQETMKLDERSRMKSSYKIPNIDRVLKANDYYVGHEYLEAINDPVYVSEFVKRAEAQGCAYVGDECMQRSFITWLPDATVANINKLAQDNHVDKEQYFDYVYDTQFRMALLTKQSNEDQITRNETVTKDILDDLYFLITLDTELGVPPEWTDTVHIAVKEIMDTRLPFSVQDVVDHIEHQYPGYDIDMNKLYTRLFLLVVVGQLYTYGERYEHLPFEENETYIPERFIDYIATLIEKDGNRYMTTSNMYNQIDYDVDHGVLYIMRLLTKPTTKEKLIEDLDVNVTVERTTKDGQQYRVPSEQYLNEVLRHLRALGFFRKK
;
A
#
# COMPACT_ATOMS: atom_id res chain seq x y z
N MET A 1 22.79 17.20 -66.59
CA MET A 1 24.10 17.85 -66.37
C MET A 1 24.29 17.95 -64.85
N SER A 2 25.24 17.44 -64.14
CA SER A 2 26.47 16.71 -64.37
C SER A 2 26.76 15.88 -63.12
N LYS A 3 27.11 14.63 -63.28
CA LYS A 3 27.61 13.72 -62.24
C LYS A 3 28.99 14.18 -61.75
N LYS A 4 29.27 14.09 -60.45
CA LYS A 4 30.63 13.90 -59.95
C LYS A 4 30.64 12.84 -58.87
N SER A 5 31.27 11.73 -59.20
CA SER A 5 31.73 10.63 -58.36
C SER A 5 33.00 11.03 -57.62
N ILE A 6 33.13 10.65 -56.32
CA ILE A 6 34.46 10.62 -55.65
C ILE A 6 34.63 9.26 -54.98
N GLN A 7 35.80 8.65 -55.31
CA GLN A 7 36.30 7.33 -54.97
C GLN A 7 36.67 7.18 -53.48
N LYS A 8 36.54 5.93 -52.98
CA LYS A 8 37.14 5.44 -51.74
C LYS A 8 38.64 5.13 -51.93
N PRO A 9 39.49 5.27 -50.90
CA PRO A 9 40.74 4.53 -50.83
C PRO A 9 40.63 3.34 -49.87
N ASN A 10 41.17 2.20 -50.33
CA ASN A 10 41.47 0.97 -49.58
C ASN A 10 42.60 1.20 -48.59
N ALA A 11 42.47 0.65 -47.36
CA ALA A 11 43.63 0.42 -46.50
C ALA A 11 43.54 -0.98 -45.87
N LYS A 12 44.67 -1.65 -45.93
CA LYS A 12 44.96 -3.06 -45.66
C LYS A 12 44.72 -3.46 -44.19
N GLN A 13 44.27 -4.71 -44.04
CA GLN A 13 44.28 -5.45 -42.78
C GLN A 13 45.70 -5.79 -42.34
N ASP A 14 45.99 -5.53 -41.06
CA ASP A 14 47.08 -6.17 -40.35
C ASP A 14 46.53 -6.85 -39.09
N LYS A 15 46.75 -8.18 -39.02
CA LYS A 15 46.32 -9.03 -37.91
C LYS A 15 47.47 -9.20 -36.93
N THR A 16 47.31 -8.72 -35.71
CA THR A 16 48.10 -9.19 -34.56
C THR A 16 47.19 -9.56 -33.41
N PRO A 17 47.42 -10.66 -32.68
CA PRO A 17 46.50 -11.16 -31.65
C PRO A 17 46.67 -10.40 -30.33
N VAL A 18 45.61 -9.81 -29.84
CA VAL A 18 45.58 -9.18 -28.50
C VAL A 18 45.16 -10.22 -27.46
N LYS A 19 46.04 -10.42 -26.49
CA LYS A 19 45.84 -11.23 -25.28
C LYS A 19 44.63 -10.74 -24.50
N GLY A 20 43.83 -11.70 -23.97
CA GLY A 20 42.69 -11.44 -23.12
C GLY A 20 42.99 -10.59 -21.89
N SER A 21 42.27 -9.51 -21.75
CA SER A 21 42.16 -8.74 -20.51
C SER A 21 40.81 -9.06 -19.88
N SER A 22 40.85 -9.52 -18.62
CA SER A 22 39.72 -9.71 -17.74
C SER A 22 38.86 -8.44 -17.68
N PRO A 23 37.51 -8.52 -17.53
CA PRO A 23 36.70 -7.34 -17.40
C PRO A 23 37.05 -6.60 -16.10
N LYS A 24 37.54 -5.38 -16.24
CA LYS A 24 37.67 -4.46 -15.13
C LYS A 24 36.28 -4.19 -14.55
N LYS A 25 36.08 -4.50 -13.27
CA LYS A 25 34.92 -4.00 -12.49
C LYS A 25 34.86 -2.49 -12.72
N SER A 26 33.77 -2.00 -13.29
CA SER A 26 33.50 -0.58 -13.39
C SER A 26 33.11 -0.11 -11.97
N ASN A 27 34.04 0.46 -11.24
CA ASN A 27 33.69 1.30 -10.09
C ASN A 27 32.96 2.53 -10.64
N THR A 28 31.65 2.46 -10.68
CA THR A 28 30.81 3.64 -10.89
C THR A 28 30.94 4.49 -9.62
N ILE A 29 31.84 5.47 -9.65
CA ILE A 29 31.94 6.50 -8.63
C ILE A 29 30.63 7.29 -8.71
N GLN A 30 29.78 7.17 -7.69
CA GLN A 30 28.60 8.03 -7.55
C GLN A 30 29.08 9.50 -7.51
N PRO A 31 28.40 10.44 -8.19
CA PRO A 31 28.77 11.85 -8.09
C PRO A 31 28.64 12.28 -6.62
N PRO A 32 29.55 13.10 -6.13
CA PRO A 32 29.48 13.60 -4.75
C PRO A 32 28.14 14.32 -4.55
N ILE A 33 27.49 14.05 -3.43
CA ILE A 33 26.26 14.74 -3.02
C ILE A 33 26.61 16.24 -2.91
N ASN A 34 25.86 17.08 -3.62
CA ASN A 34 26.05 18.52 -3.55
C ASN A 34 25.71 19.00 -2.12
N GLU A 35 26.46 19.94 -1.57
CA GLU A 35 26.25 20.49 -0.20
C GLU A 35 24.80 20.90 0.04
N VAL A 36 24.14 21.51 -0.94
CA VAL A 36 22.72 21.90 -0.87
C VAL A 36 21.76 20.71 -0.72
N VAL A 37 22.09 19.58 -1.34
CA VAL A 37 21.29 18.34 -1.22
C VAL A 37 21.54 17.69 0.15
N GLN A 38 22.77 17.71 0.62
CA GLN A 38 23.12 17.23 1.95
C GLN A 38 22.38 18.02 3.03
N GLU A 39 22.38 19.34 2.94
CA GLU A 39 21.65 20.22 3.85
C GLU A 39 20.15 19.90 3.89
N LYS A 40 19.53 19.70 2.73
CA LYS A 40 18.11 19.29 2.65
C LYS A 40 17.84 17.91 3.24
N ILE A 41 18.76 16.96 3.11
CA ILE A 41 18.63 15.63 3.71
C ILE A 41 18.72 15.75 5.24
N GLU A 42 19.61 16.60 5.75
CA GLU A 42 19.75 16.86 7.18
C GLU A 42 18.52 17.56 7.76
N GLU A 43 17.97 18.57 7.07
CA GLU A 43 16.71 19.21 7.44
C GLU A 43 15.54 18.21 7.53
N LEU A 44 15.45 17.29 6.56
CA LEU A 44 14.45 16.21 6.57
C LEU A 44 14.65 15.29 7.78
N LYS A 45 15.89 14.88 8.06
CA LYS A 45 16.20 14.04 9.23
C LYS A 45 15.77 14.72 10.54
N GLU A 46 16.13 16.00 10.73
CA GLU A 46 15.73 16.76 11.92
C GLU A 46 14.21 16.89 12.06
N SER A 47 13.48 17.07 10.94
CA SER A 47 12.02 17.12 10.95
C SER A 47 11.42 15.80 11.44
N TYR A 48 11.88 14.67 10.91
CA TYR A 48 11.39 13.33 11.30
C TYR A 48 11.82 12.88 12.69
N ASP A 49 13.01 13.27 13.17
CA ASP A 49 13.46 12.98 14.52
C ASP A 49 12.68 13.77 15.60
N ASN A 50 12.26 15.00 15.27
CA ASN A 50 11.52 15.86 16.19
C ASN A 50 10.02 15.61 16.19
N PHE A 51 9.47 15.01 15.13
CA PHE A 51 8.04 14.78 14.97
C PHE A 51 7.79 13.38 14.41
N LEU A 52 7.74 12.39 15.32
CA LEU A 52 7.64 10.98 14.95
C LEU A 52 6.37 10.69 14.16
N TYR A 53 6.51 10.08 13.00
CA TYR A 53 5.39 9.66 12.15
C TYR A 53 4.71 8.42 12.74
N VAL A 54 3.37 8.43 12.85
CA VAL A 54 2.62 7.22 13.18
C VAL A 54 2.79 6.22 12.04
N SER A 55 3.60 5.20 12.27
CA SER A 55 3.89 4.18 11.29
C SER A 55 2.69 3.24 11.15
N LYS A 56 2.10 3.20 9.96
CA LYS A 56 0.85 2.46 9.69
C LYS A 56 1.09 1.32 8.72
N ALA A 57 0.26 0.30 8.84
CA ALA A 57 0.13 -0.71 7.81
C ALA A 57 -0.66 -0.16 6.60
N PHE A 58 -0.26 -0.54 5.41
CA PHE A 58 -0.91 -0.18 4.14
C PHE A 58 -1.24 -1.44 3.35
N SER A 59 -2.53 -1.73 3.16
CA SER A 59 -2.98 -2.94 2.44
C SER A 59 -2.42 -3.05 1.02
N ASN A 60 -2.24 -1.92 0.36
CA ASN A 60 -1.70 -1.84 -1.01
C ASN A 60 -0.21 -2.22 -1.11
N THR A 61 0.52 -2.28 0.00
CA THR A 61 1.93 -2.69 0.06
C THR A 61 2.12 -4.11 0.55
N ASN A 62 1.03 -4.80 0.89
CA ASN A 62 1.09 -6.19 1.34
C ASN A 62 1.68 -7.08 0.25
N ILE A 63 2.74 -7.82 0.58
CA ILE A 63 3.49 -8.63 -0.42
C ILE A 63 2.63 -9.69 -1.10
N ASN A 64 1.62 -10.22 -0.40
CA ASN A 64 0.67 -11.17 -0.96
C ASN A 64 -0.24 -10.51 -2.00
N SER A 65 -0.66 -9.26 -1.75
CA SER A 65 -1.39 -8.46 -2.73
C SER A 65 -0.50 -8.10 -3.92
N LEU A 66 0.75 -7.66 -3.67
CA LEU A 66 1.71 -7.35 -4.74
C LEU A 66 1.98 -8.56 -5.63
N GLN A 67 2.09 -9.76 -5.05
CA GLN A 67 2.21 -11.01 -5.81
C GLN A 67 1.00 -11.23 -6.72
N ALA A 68 -0.21 -11.09 -6.18
CA ALA A 68 -1.44 -11.24 -6.96
C ALA A 68 -1.55 -10.19 -8.07
N ARG A 69 -1.21 -8.93 -7.78
CA ARG A 69 -1.17 -7.86 -8.79
C ARG A 69 -0.20 -8.19 -9.93
N GLY A 70 1.01 -8.64 -9.59
CA GLY A 70 1.97 -9.07 -10.62
C GLY A 70 1.42 -10.15 -11.54
N ARG A 71 0.73 -11.17 -10.99
CA ARG A 71 0.07 -12.22 -11.78
C ARG A 71 -1.03 -11.66 -12.68
N LEU A 72 -1.84 -10.74 -12.18
CA LEU A 72 -2.90 -10.09 -12.96
C LEU A 72 -2.34 -9.26 -14.13
N TYR A 73 -1.11 -8.76 -14.00
CA TYR A 73 -0.39 -8.10 -15.09
C TYR A 73 0.49 -9.07 -15.92
N GLY A 74 0.31 -10.38 -15.79
CA GLY A 74 0.99 -11.38 -16.63
C GLY A 74 2.39 -11.80 -16.14
N LEU A 75 2.88 -11.25 -15.04
CA LEU A 75 4.16 -11.62 -14.46
C LEU A 75 4.06 -12.93 -13.66
N SER A 76 5.24 -13.50 -13.36
CA SER A 76 5.38 -14.65 -12.44
C SER A 76 6.20 -14.25 -11.22
N PRO A 77 5.63 -13.51 -10.25
CA PRO A 77 6.37 -12.99 -9.11
C PRO A 77 6.98 -14.08 -8.25
N ALA A 78 7.96 -13.72 -7.43
CA ALA A 78 8.56 -14.63 -6.46
C ALA A 78 7.51 -15.14 -5.45
N PRO A 79 7.58 -16.41 -5.01
CA PRO A 79 6.73 -16.93 -3.96
C PRO A 79 7.01 -16.20 -2.64
N LEU A 80 6.02 -16.12 -1.75
CA LEU A 80 6.18 -15.42 -0.47
C LEU A 80 7.13 -16.18 0.46
N LYS A 81 7.03 -17.50 0.45
CA LYS A 81 7.92 -18.36 1.22
C LYS A 81 9.37 -18.22 0.76
N GLY A 82 10.23 -17.77 1.67
CA GLY A 82 11.64 -17.51 1.41
C GLY A 82 11.91 -16.19 0.67
N ALA A 83 10.90 -15.37 0.40
CA ALA A 83 11.08 -14.06 -0.20
C ALA A 83 11.87 -13.11 0.69
N ARG A 84 12.52 -12.15 0.06
CA ARG A 84 13.25 -11.05 0.68
C ARG A 84 12.57 -9.75 0.33
N VAL A 85 12.20 -8.98 1.36
CA VAL A 85 11.46 -7.72 1.25
C VAL A 85 12.32 -6.56 1.72
N LEU A 86 12.35 -5.47 0.97
CA LEU A 86 12.99 -4.21 1.35
C LEU A 86 11.95 -3.10 1.39
N GLU A 87 11.89 -2.35 2.49
CA GLU A 87 11.13 -1.10 2.57
C GLU A 87 12.08 0.08 2.72
N LEU A 88 11.97 1.06 1.82
CA LEU A 88 12.70 2.32 1.86
C LEU A 88 11.82 3.38 2.55
N GLY A 89 12.32 3.96 3.64
CA GLY A 89 11.54 4.89 4.47
C GLY A 89 10.55 4.15 5.37
N SER A 90 11.05 3.16 6.14
CA SER A 90 10.20 2.26 6.93
C SER A 90 9.68 2.87 8.23
N SER A 91 10.15 4.05 8.63
CA SER A 91 9.81 4.65 9.93
C SER A 91 10.09 3.64 11.07
N CYS A 92 9.17 3.47 12.01
CA CYS A 92 9.24 2.45 13.07
C CYS A 92 8.92 1.02 12.59
N GLY A 93 8.71 0.80 11.29
CA GLY A 93 8.40 -0.52 10.73
C GLY A 93 6.93 -0.92 10.77
N GLY A 94 6.01 0.01 11.07
CA GLY A 94 4.58 -0.30 11.23
C GLY A 94 3.92 -0.92 10.00
N ASN A 95 4.51 -0.78 8.82
CA ASN A 95 4.02 -1.40 7.59
C ASN A 95 4.55 -2.84 7.40
N ILE A 96 5.78 -3.14 7.81
CA ILE A 96 6.40 -4.45 7.57
C ILE A 96 6.48 -5.36 8.82
N ILE A 97 6.38 -4.82 10.03
CA ILE A 97 6.33 -5.64 11.25
C ILE A 97 5.13 -6.58 11.25
N PRO A 98 3.88 -6.12 10.94
CA PRO A 98 2.76 -7.05 10.83
C PRO A 98 2.97 -8.13 9.76
N GLN A 99 3.55 -7.77 8.62
CA GLN A 99 3.85 -8.75 7.58
C GLN A 99 4.88 -9.79 8.07
N ALA A 100 5.92 -9.36 8.78
CA ALA A 100 6.90 -10.29 9.37
C ALA A 100 6.27 -11.26 10.37
N LEU A 101 5.28 -10.82 11.14
CA LEU A 101 4.52 -11.66 12.07
C LEU A 101 3.74 -12.76 11.34
N TYR A 102 3.07 -12.41 10.24
CA TYR A 102 2.20 -13.33 9.49
C TYR A 102 2.95 -14.22 8.49
N TYR A 103 4.11 -13.76 7.97
CA TYR A 103 4.95 -14.47 7.00
C TYR A 103 6.31 -14.84 7.60
N PRO A 104 6.38 -15.82 8.56
CA PRO A 104 7.61 -16.10 9.30
C PRO A 104 8.73 -16.71 8.45
N GLU A 105 8.43 -17.22 7.25
CA GLU A 105 9.43 -17.74 6.31
C GLU A 105 9.95 -16.69 5.32
N THR A 106 9.43 -15.45 5.37
CA THR A 106 9.83 -14.29 4.58
C THR A 106 10.76 -13.40 5.41
N THR A 107 11.79 -12.85 4.81
CA THR A 107 12.74 -11.95 5.50
C THR A 107 12.45 -10.50 5.11
N PHE A 108 12.36 -9.63 6.11
CA PHE A 108 12.06 -8.21 5.92
C PHE A 108 13.25 -7.34 6.34
N THR A 109 13.55 -6.34 5.54
CA THR A 109 14.53 -5.30 5.84
C THR A 109 13.86 -3.94 5.65
N GLY A 110 13.85 -3.12 6.69
CA GLY A 110 13.40 -1.73 6.61
C GLY A 110 14.58 -0.79 6.82
N ILE A 111 14.63 0.29 6.04
CA ILE A 111 15.61 1.35 6.26
C ILE A 111 14.91 2.69 6.43
N ASP A 112 15.43 3.51 7.31
CA ASP A 112 14.99 4.89 7.49
C ASP A 112 16.18 5.79 7.84
N LEU A 113 16.02 7.08 7.57
CA LEU A 113 17.03 8.09 7.90
C LEU A 113 16.98 8.47 9.38
N SER A 114 15.79 8.36 10.02
CA SER A 114 15.57 8.67 11.43
C SER A 114 16.04 7.55 12.34
N GLY A 115 17.15 7.76 13.04
CA GLY A 115 17.66 6.81 14.04
C GLY A 115 16.69 6.62 15.21
N VAL A 116 15.95 7.66 15.60
CA VAL A 116 14.96 7.62 16.68
C VAL A 116 13.82 6.66 16.35
N GLN A 117 13.29 6.74 15.12
CA GLN A 117 12.21 5.85 14.66
C GLN A 117 12.69 4.40 14.54
N ILE A 118 13.90 4.19 14.02
CA ILE A 118 14.53 2.86 13.89
C ILE A 118 14.74 2.20 15.25
N GLU A 119 15.26 2.92 16.24
CA GLU A 119 15.46 2.36 17.59
C GLU A 119 14.13 1.99 18.25
N HIS A 120 13.11 2.85 18.13
CA HIS A 120 11.77 2.51 18.63
C HIS A 120 11.21 1.24 17.95
N GLY A 121 11.33 1.14 16.62
CA GLY A 121 10.92 -0.06 15.88
C GLY A 121 11.67 -1.33 16.32
N LYS A 122 12.98 -1.25 16.59
CA LYS A 122 13.77 -2.37 17.11
C LYS A 122 13.27 -2.83 18.49
N GLU A 123 12.95 -1.89 19.38
CA GLU A 123 12.38 -2.21 20.70
C GLU A 123 11.04 -2.96 20.58
N LEU A 124 10.20 -2.58 19.61
CA LEU A 124 8.94 -3.26 19.34
C LEU A 124 9.18 -4.68 18.78
N ILE A 125 10.09 -4.83 17.81
CA ILE A 125 10.47 -6.13 17.22
C ILE A 125 10.98 -7.09 18.30
N GLU A 126 11.87 -6.63 19.18
CA GLU A 126 12.40 -7.41 20.30
C GLU A 126 11.28 -7.84 21.24
N SER A 127 10.36 -6.93 21.58
CA SER A 127 9.23 -7.22 22.47
C SER A 127 8.25 -8.26 21.90
N MET A 128 8.13 -8.32 20.57
CA MET A 128 7.31 -9.28 19.85
C MET A 128 8.06 -10.59 19.56
N GLY A 129 9.36 -10.69 19.89
CA GLY A 129 10.18 -11.86 19.61
C GLY A 129 10.36 -12.19 18.13
N LEU A 130 10.24 -11.20 17.23
CA LEU A 130 10.38 -11.42 15.79
C LEU A 130 11.86 -11.53 15.40
N THR A 131 12.17 -12.53 14.57
CA THR A 131 13.56 -12.83 14.14
C THR A 131 13.79 -12.70 12.64
N ASN A 132 12.72 -12.50 11.87
CA ASN A 132 12.75 -12.41 10.41
C ASN A 132 12.64 -10.98 9.86
N ILE A 133 12.86 -9.98 10.71
CA ILE A 133 12.82 -8.57 10.35
C ILE A 133 14.02 -7.82 10.95
N THR A 134 14.58 -6.90 10.17
CA THR A 134 15.68 -6.02 10.59
C THR A 134 15.39 -4.59 10.18
N LEU A 135 15.52 -3.64 11.11
CA LEU A 135 15.45 -2.21 10.83
C LEU A 135 16.84 -1.58 10.95
N LEU A 136 17.19 -0.71 9.99
CA LEU A 136 18.50 -0.09 9.89
C LEU A 136 18.36 1.44 9.73
N GLU A 137 19.06 2.21 10.58
CA GLU A 137 19.30 3.63 10.30
C GLU A 137 20.26 3.72 9.10
N LYS A 138 19.74 4.13 7.93
CA LYS A 138 20.52 4.16 6.70
C LYS A 138 19.97 5.16 5.70
N ASN A 139 20.87 5.94 5.08
CA ASN A 139 20.50 6.80 3.97
C ASN A 139 20.26 5.98 2.69
N ILE A 140 19.18 6.25 1.98
CA ILE A 140 18.86 5.63 0.68
C ILE A 140 20.02 5.77 -0.31
N MET A 141 20.75 6.89 -0.25
CA MET A 141 21.91 7.13 -1.12
C MET A 141 23.05 6.13 -0.92
N ASP A 142 23.16 5.50 0.26
CA ASP A 142 24.19 4.53 0.60
C ASP A 142 23.85 3.08 0.25
N ILE A 143 22.70 2.84 -0.39
CA ILE A 143 22.33 1.52 -0.89
C ILE A 143 23.08 1.27 -2.21
N ASP A 144 23.90 0.25 -2.24
CA ASP A 144 24.62 -0.22 -3.41
C ASP A 144 24.17 -1.63 -3.85
N ASP A 145 24.83 -2.19 -4.84
CA ASP A 145 24.51 -3.53 -5.36
C ASP A 145 24.83 -4.64 -4.34
N ASP A 146 25.81 -4.40 -3.46
CA ASP A 146 26.23 -5.35 -2.42
C ASP A 146 25.26 -5.35 -1.21
N PHE A 147 24.35 -4.36 -1.10
CA PHE A 147 23.32 -4.34 -0.04
C PHE A 147 22.37 -5.54 -0.11
N GLY A 148 22.19 -6.10 -1.27
CA GLY A 148 21.45 -7.34 -1.50
C GLY A 148 20.42 -7.27 -2.62
N THR A 149 19.79 -8.41 -2.85
CA THR A 149 18.72 -8.58 -3.84
C THR A 149 17.43 -8.92 -3.14
N PHE A 150 16.31 -8.29 -3.54
CA PHE A 150 15.01 -8.40 -2.89
C PHE A 150 13.93 -8.79 -3.91
N ASP A 151 12.97 -9.58 -3.47
CA ASP A 151 11.85 -10.01 -4.32
C ASP A 151 10.71 -8.99 -4.33
N TYR A 152 10.57 -8.23 -3.24
CA TYR A 152 9.64 -7.13 -3.14
C TYR A 152 10.36 -5.90 -2.57
N ILE A 153 10.22 -4.77 -3.26
CA ILE A 153 10.74 -3.48 -2.80
C ILE A 153 9.56 -2.53 -2.62
N ILE A 154 9.42 -1.96 -1.43
CA ILE A 154 8.31 -1.08 -1.07
C ILE A 154 8.86 0.33 -0.83
N VAL A 155 8.27 1.31 -1.52
CA VAL A 155 8.56 2.74 -1.35
C VAL A 155 7.23 3.47 -1.23
N HIS A 156 6.73 3.58 0.00
CA HIS A 156 5.44 4.21 0.25
C HIS A 156 5.58 5.57 0.93
N GLY A 157 5.02 6.61 0.29
CA GLY A 157 5.01 7.97 0.86
C GLY A 157 6.39 8.66 0.92
N ILE A 158 7.34 8.29 0.06
CA ILE A 158 8.71 8.84 0.08
C ILE A 158 9.04 9.61 -1.20
N TRP A 159 8.76 9.05 -2.38
CA TRP A 159 9.30 9.50 -3.65
C TRP A 159 9.03 10.99 -3.96
N SER A 160 7.85 11.52 -3.64
CA SER A 160 7.50 12.93 -3.87
C SER A 160 8.12 13.91 -2.87
N TRP A 161 8.69 13.41 -1.78
CA TRP A 161 9.16 14.19 -0.64
C TRP A 161 10.69 14.34 -0.58
N VAL A 162 11.39 13.77 -1.54
CA VAL A 162 12.85 13.75 -1.58
C VAL A 162 13.41 14.50 -2.79
N PRO A 163 14.67 14.97 -2.73
CA PRO A 163 15.33 15.61 -3.87
C PRO A 163 15.44 14.69 -5.09
N ASP A 164 15.54 15.28 -6.29
CA ASP A 164 15.60 14.56 -7.56
C ASP A 164 16.65 13.45 -7.62
N MET A 165 17.86 13.69 -7.10
CA MET A 165 18.89 12.64 -7.11
C MET A 165 18.54 11.45 -6.21
N VAL A 166 17.77 11.67 -5.12
CA VAL A 166 17.27 10.58 -4.27
C VAL A 166 16.14 9.84 -4.98
N LYS A 167 15.29 10.53 -5.74
CA LYS A 167 14.26 9.91 -6.59
C LYS A 167 14.89 8.97 -7.62
N ASP A 168 15.94 9.41 -8.30
CA ASP A 168 16.68 8.57 -9.28
C ASP A 168 17.37 7.39 -8.60
N LYS A 169 17.90 7.60 -7.39
CA LYS A 169 18.50 6.54 -6.58
C LYS A 169 17.46 5.48 -6.19
N ILE A 170 16.27 5.88 -5.76
CA ILE A 170 15.16 4.97 -5.46
C ILE A 170 14.83 4.10 -6.68
N LEU A 171 14.65 4.70 -7.85
CA LEU A 171 14.35 3.96 -9.07
C LEU A 171 15.51 3.05 -9.49
N SER A 172 16.76 3.49 -9.30
CA SER A 172 17.96 2.64 -9.52
C SER A 172 17.96 1.43 -8.58
N ILE A 173 17.59 1.58 -7.29
CA ILE A 173 17.44 0.48 -6.34
C ILE A 173 16.34 -0.48 -6.81
N CYS A 174 15.19 0.04 -7.28
CA CYS A 174 14.10 -0.75 -7.84
C CYS A 174 14.49 -1.58 -9.06
N ASN A 175 15.60 -1.26 -9.75
CA ASN A 175 16.16 -2.08 -10.82
C ASN A 175 17.30 -2.99 -10.31
N ARG A 176 18.32 -2.41 -9.67
CA ARG A 176 19.58 -3.10 -9.38
C ARG A 176 19.47 -4.08 -8.21
N ASN A 177 18.68 -3.73 -7.19
CA ASN A 177 18.46 -4.56 -6.01
C ASN A 177 17.18 -5.41 -6.10
N LEU A 178 16.44 -5.37 -7.21
CA LEU A 178 15.28 -6.23 -7.42
C LEU A 178 15.72 -7.58 -7.99
N SER A 179 15.09 -8.68 -7.57
CA SER A 179 15.30 -10.00 -8.19
C SER A 179 14.68 -10.06 -9.60
N ASP A 180 15.03 -11.09 -10.38
CA ASP A 180 14.48 -11.24 -11.73
C ASP A 180 12.97 -11.50 -11.76
N ARG A 181 12.41 -12.00 -10.67
CA ARG A 181 10.96 -12.18 -10.47
C ARG A 181 10.36 -11.17 -9.51
N GLY A 182 11.08 -10.08 -9.27
CA GLY A 182 10.73 -9.10 -8.27
C GLY A 182 9.70 -8.07 -8.75
N ILE A 183 8.99 -7.51 -7.78
CA ILE A 183 8.08 -6.39 -7.94
C ILE A 183 8.49 -5.26 -7.00
N ALA A 184 8.64 -4.06 -7.53
CA ALA A 184 8.79 -2.86 -6.74
C ALA A 184 7.50 -2.04 -6.78
N TYR A 185 7.09 -1.54 -5.62
CA TYR A 185 5.98 -0.64 -5.43
C TYR A 185 6.50 0.75 -5.07
N VAL A 186 6.10 1.76 -5.84
CA VAL A 186 6.49 3.16 -5.59
C VAL A 186 5.26 4.04 -5.62
N SER A 187 4.94 4.69 -4.48
CA SER A 187 3.86 5.65 -4.44
C SER A 187 4.36 7.09 -4.57
N TYR A 188 3.55 7.94 -5.20
CA TYR A 188 3.86 9.34 -5.42
C TYR A 188 2.62 10.20 -5.62
N ASN A 189 2.77 11.48 -5.27
CA ASN A 189 1.78 12.51 -5.56
C ASN A 189 1.76 12.81 -7.06
N THR A 190 0.58 12.94 -7.65
CA THR A 190 0.47 13.07 -9.10
C THR A 190 -0.43 14.23 -9.54
N TYR A 191 -0.10 14.79 -10.70
CA TYR A 191 -0.94 15.70 -11.44
C TYR A 191 -1.96 14.93 -12.30
N PRO A 192 -3.15 15.53 -12.58
CA PRO A 192 -3.53 16.93 -12.32
C PRO A 192 -4.08 17.18 -10.91
N GLY A 193 -4.47 16.16 -10.15
CA GLY A 193 -5.22 16.33 -8.91
C GLY A 193 -4.49 17.13 -7.85
N TRP A 194 -3.16 17.00 -7.74
CA TRP A 194 -2.36 17.77 -6.80
C TRP A 194 -2.37 19.28 -7.08
N LYS A 195 -2.61 19.74 -8.32
CA LYS A 195 -2.69 21.19 -8.62
C LYS A 195 -3.77 21.92 -7.81
N ARG A 196 -4.79 21.22 -7.40
CA ARG A 196 -5.82 21.80 -6.51
C ARG A 196 -5.34 21.90 -5.07
N LEU A 197 -4.51 20.98 -4.62
CA LEU A 197 -3.94 20.97 -3.28
C LEU A 197 -2.77 21.93 -3.15
N GLU A 198 -1.99 22.12 -4.22
CA GLU A 198 -0.92 23.14 -4.28
C GLU A 198 -1.42 24.53 -3.91
N GLN A 199 -2.62 24.89 -4.35
CA GLN A 199 -3.18 26.19 -3.98
C GLN A 199 -3.40 26.35 -2.47
N LEU A 200 -3.76 25.27 -1.77
CA LEU A 200 -3.88 25.28 -0.31
C LEU A 200 -2.50 25.29 0.34
N ARG A 201 -1.58 24.48 -0.19
CA ARG A 201 -0.19 24.44 0.25
C ARG A 201 0.46 25.82 0.14
N ASP A 202 0.28 26.52 -0.98
CA ASP A 202 0.80 27.88 -1.19
C ASP A 202 0.28 28.86 -0.12
N ILE A 203 -1.02 28.79 0.20
CA ILE A 203 -1.62 29.62 1.26
C ILE A 203 -0.98 29.28 2.61
N MET A 204 -0.82 28.00 2.92
CA MET A 204 -0.26 27.55 4.19
C MET A 204 1.21 27.91 4.32
N LEU A 205 2.04 27.65 3.31
CA LEU A 205 3.46 28.03 3.29
C LEU A 205 3.67 29.56 3.32
N TYR A 206 2.77 30.34 2.71
CA TYR A 206 2.82 31.79 2.81
C TYR A 206 2.49 32.26 4.24
N SER A 207 1.43 31.71 4.83
CA SER A 207 0.98 32.11 6.17
C SER A 207 1.91 31.61 7.28
N GLU A 208 2.53 30.44 7.11
CA GLU A 208 3.50 29.88 8.04
C GLU A 208 4.65 30.85 8.38
N LYS A 209 5.12 31.62 7.39
CA LYS A 209 6.17 32.64 7.57
C LYS A 209 5.81 33.71 8.60
N HIS A 210 4.53 33.85 8.91
CA HIS A 210 3.98 34.81 9.87
C HIS A 210 3.54 34.15 11.17
N ALA A 211 3.74 32.84 11.33
CA ALA A 211 3.42 32.14 12.56
C ALA A 211 4.32 32.64 13.72
N PRO A 212 3.77 32.89 14.90
CA PRO A 212 4.54 33.42 16.04
C PRO A 212 5.41 32.37 16.74
N THR A 213 5.63 31.22 16.13
CA THR A 213 6.25 30.04 16.72
C THR A 213 7.06 29.26 15.69
N THR A 214 8.02 28.44 16.17
CA THR A 214 8.85 27.54 15.35
C THR A 214 8.40 26.07 15.41
N SER A 215 7.55 25.72 16.37
CA SER A 215 7.00 24.35 16.50
C SER A 215 6.14 24.00 15.29
N LEU A 216 6.36 22.85 14.67
CA LEU A 216 5.54 22.38 13.52
C LEU A 216 4.06 22.29 13.89
N GLN A 217 3.74 21.80 15.10
CA GLN A 217 2.37 21.68 15.58
C GLN A 217 1.67 23.05 15.64
N ASP A 218 2.31 24.04 16.25
CA ASP A 218 1.73 25.37 16.39
C ASP A 218 1.66 26.10 15.05
N ARG A 219 2.66 25.93 14.15
CA ARG A 219 2.63 26.46 12.78
C ARG A 219 1.47 25.87 12.01
N THR A 220 1.24 24.55 12.13
CA THR A 220 0.11 23.86 11.50
C THR A 220 -1.23 24.40 12.01
N ALA A 221 -1.38 24.53 13.33
CA ALA A 221 -2.59 25.11 13.93
C ALA A 221 -2.84 26.55 13.44
N TYR A 222 -1.79 27.37 13.36
CA TYR A 222 -1.87 28.73 12.85
C TYR A 222 -2.33 28.77 11.38
N THR A 223 -1.72 27.96 10.52
CA THR A 223 -2.07 27.92 9.09
C THR A 223 -3.50 27.41 8.85
N LYS A 224 -3.98 26.46 9.69
CA LYS A 224 -5.39 26.04 9.67
C LYS A 224 -6.35 27.18 10.04
N GLN A 225 -6.01 28.00 11.04
CA GLN A 225 -6.81 29.19 11.37
C GLN A 225 -6.88 30.18 10.20
N VAL A 226 -5.78 30.40 9.48
CA VAL A 226 -5.76 31.22 8.26
C VAL A 226 -6.65 30.65 7.18
N LEU A 227 -6.58 29.31 6.93
CA LEU A 227 -7.47 28.66 5.95
C LEU A 227 -8.94 28.78 6.34
N GLN A 228 -9.28 28.65 7.63
CA GLN A 228 -10.63 28.82 8.12
C GLN A 228 -11.13 30.25 7.88
N LEU A 229 -10.34 31.29 8.20
CA LEU A 229 -10.69 32.68 7.94
C LEU A 229 -10.93 32.94 6.45
N ILE A 230 -10.04 32.40 5.58
CA ILE A 230 -10.19 32.52 4.13
C ILE A 230 -11.50 31.86 3.68
N GLN A 231 -11.82 30.69 4.17
CA GLN A 231 -13.05 29.96 3.83
C GLN A 231 -14.29 30.74 4.27
N GLU A 232 -14.31 31.25 5.50
CA GLU A 232 -15.40 32.06 6.03
C GLU A 232 -15.61 33.31 5.18
N THR A 233 -14.52 34.00 4.81
CA THR A 233 -14.57 35.18 3.92
C THR A 233 -15.12 34.82 2.53
N MET A 234 -14.71 33.68 1.96
CA MET A 234 -15.27 33.20 0.68
C MET A 234 -16.77 32.92 0.74
N LYS A 235 -17.29 32.49 1.90
CA LYS A 235 -18.71 32.20 2.08
C LYS A 235 -19.58 33.48 2.21
N LEU A 236 -18.98 34.61 2.58
CA LEU A 236 -19.68 35.90 2.74
C LEU A 236 -20.05 36.54 1.41
N ASP A 237 -19.22 36.37 0.35
CA ASP A 237 -19.48 36.93 -0.96
C ASP A 237 -19.87 35.87 -1.98
N GLU A 238 -21.06 36.01 -2.59
CA GLU A 238 -21.59 35.03 -3.53
C GLU A 238 -20.71 34.81 -4.76
N ARG A 239 -20.08 35.87 -5.28
CA ARG A 239 -19.16 35.78 -6.42
C ARG A 239 -17.89 35.00 -6.06
N SER A 240 -17.33 35.25 -4.87
CA SER A 240 -16.18 34.55 -4.35
C SER A 240 -16.52 33.08 -4.08
N ARG A 241 -17.69 32.81 -3.50
CA ARG A 241 -18.19 31.44 -3.28
C ARG A 241 -18.31 30.67 -4.58
N MET A 242 -18.87 31.24 -5.64
CA MET A 242 -19.00 30.58 -6.94
C MET A 242 -17.64 30.32 -7.59
N LYS A 243 -16.73 31.30 -7.60
CA LYS A 243 -15.40 31.17 -8.21
C LYS A 243 -14.49 30.21 -7.47
N SER A 244 -14.68 30.05 -6.17
CA SER A 244 -13.81 29.25 -5.29
C SER A 244 -14.51 28.01 -4.75
N SER A 245 -15.66 27.64 -5.29
CA SER A 245 -16.48 26.50 -4.81
C SER A 245 -15.69 25.20 -4.70
N TYR A 246 -14.77 24.95 -5.61
CA TYR A 246 -13.91 23.76 -5.59
C TYR A 246 -12.87 23.75 -4.44
N LYS A 247 -12.53 24.92 -3.87
CA LYS A 247 -11.57 25.01 -2.76
C LYS A 247 -12.21 24.66 -1.41
N ILE A 248 -13.49 24.98 -1.23
CA ILE A 248 -14.19 24.81 0.05
C ILE A 248 -14.14 23.37 0.56
N PRO A 249 -14.47 22.33 -0.26
CA PRO A 249 -14.37 20.94 0.19
C PRO A 249 -12.95 20.52 0.57
N ASN A 250 -11.94 21.01 -0.16
CA ASN A 250 -10.55 20.71 0.14
C ASN A 250 -10.10 21.38 1.45
N ILE A 251 -10.52 22.63 1.69
CA ILE A 251 -10.27 23.31 2.97
C ILE A 251 -10.98 22.56 4.11
N ASP A 252 -12.24 22.16 3.94
CA ASP A 252 -12.98 21.38 4.95
C ASP A 252 -12.23 20.09 5.31
N ARG A 253 -11.65 19.39 4.33
CA ARG A 253 -10.84 18.20 4.54
C ARG A 253 -9.59 18.51 5.38
N VAL A 254 -8.84 19.56 5.03
CA VAL A 254 -7.64 19.97 5.78
C VAL A 254 -7.98 20.37 7.21
N LEU A 255 -9.07 21.14 7.42
CA LEU A 255 -9.49 21.57 8.75
C LEU A 255 -9.91 20.40 9.66
N LYS A 256 -10.49 19.34 9.09
CA LYS A 256 -10.91 18.13 9.82
C LYS A 256 -9.76 17.15 10.07
N ALA A 257 -8.71 17.18 9.27
CA ALA A 257 -7.56 16.31 9.43
C ALA A 257 -6.78 16.66 10.71
N ASN A 258 -6.08 15.69 11.30
CA ASN A 258 -5.22 15.95 12.45
C ASN A 258 -4.03 16.84 12.04
N ASP A 259 -3.53 17.62 13.00
CA ASP A 259 -2.49 18.63 12.73
C ASP A 259 -1.17 17.98 12.29
N TYR A 260 -0.90 16.78 12.78
CA TYR A 260 0.25 15.99 12.40
C TYR A 260 0.25 15.68 10.89
N TYR A 261 -0.84 15.07 10.37
CA TYR A 261 -0.98 14.78 8.95
C TYR A 261 -0.87 16.07 8.11
N VAL A 262 -1.54 17.15 8.55
CA VAL A 262 -1.53 18.42 7.81
C VAL A 262 -0.14 19.04 7.77
N GLY A 263 0.63 18.98 8.87
CA GLY A 263 1.99 19.46 8.93
C GLY A 263 2.88 18.78 7.89
N HIS A 264 2.88 17.46 7.87
CA HIS A 264 3.69 16.69 6.91
C HIS A 264 3.19 16.80 5.46
N GLU A 265 1.88 16.83 5.22
CA GLU A 265 1.35 16.89 3.85
C GLU A 265 1.49 18.27 3.19
N TYR A 266 1.43 19.36 3.97
CA TYR A 266 1.34 20.71 3.41
C TYR A 266 2.49 21.64 3.80
N LEU A 267 3.26 21.35 4.85
CA LEU A 267 4.32 22.25 5.33
C LEU A 267 5.75 21.72 5.13
N GLU A 268 5.92 20.47 4.66
CA GLU A 268 7.23 19.96 4.31
C GLU A 268 7.89 20.80 3.19
N ALA A 269 9.22 20.92 3.25
CA ALA A 269 9.99 21.75 2.32
C ALA A 269 9.86 21.27 0.86
N ILE A 270 9.83 19.96 0.66
CA ILE A 270 9.71 19.33 -0.66
C ILE A 270 8.36 18.64 -0.75
N ASN A 271 7.63 18.92 -1.81
CA ASN A 271 6.54 18.11 -2.35
C ASN A 271 6.55 18.34 -3.86
N ASP A 272 6.87 17.29 -4.60
CA ASP A 272 7.10 17.37 -6.05
C ASP A 272 6.25 16.33 -6.78
N PRO A 273 4.94 16.63 -7.00
CA PRO A 273 4.06 15.80 -7.80
C PRO A 273 4.48 15.78 -9.27
N VAL A 274 4.31 14.66 -9.94
CA VAL A 274 4.61 14.50 -11.36
C VAL A 274 3.44 13.86 -12.10
N TYR A 275 3.39 14.01 -13.43
CA TYR A 275 2.47 13.23 -14.27
C TYR A 275 2.93 11.77 -14.36
N VAL A 276 2.00 10.83 -14.57
CA VAL A 276 2.34 9.40 -14.74
C VAL A 276 3.31 9.20 -15.90
N SER A 277 3.15 9.92 -17.00
CA SER A 277 4.05 9.85 -18.15
C SER A 277 5.49 10.29 -17.83
N GLU A 278 5.66 11.27 -16.94
CA GLU A 278 6.98 11.74 -16.47
C GLU A 278 7.62 10.71 -15.52
N PHE A 279 6.83 10.15 -14.59
CA PHE A 279 7.28 9.10 -13.68
C PHE A 279 7.76 7.88 -14.44
N VAL A 280 6.95 7.36 -15.38
CA VAL A 280 7.28 6.17 -16.17
C VAL A 280 8.54 6.40 -16.97
N LYS A 281 8.66 7.51 -17.69
CA LYS A 281 9.89 7.86 -18.44
C LYS A 281 11.13 7.90 -17.54
N ARG A 282 10.99 8.38 -16.29
CA ARG A 282 12.10 8.43 -15.34
C ARG A 282 12.46 7.04 -14.83
N ALA A 283 11.47 6.16 -14.59
CA ALA A 283 11.68 4.78 -14.21
C ALA A 283 12.38 3.97 -15.30
N GLU A 284 11.94 4.11 -16.56
CA GLU A 284 12.56 3.48 -17.73
C GLU A 284 14.03 3.91 -17.91
N ALA A 285 14.33 5.20 -17.68
CA ALA A 285 15.71 5.71 -17.73
C ALA A 285 16.62 5.07 -16.67
N GLN A 286 16.08 4.52 -15.58
CA GLN A 286 16.79 3.76 -14.55
C GLN A 286 16.74 2.24 -14.78
N GLY A 287 16.19 1.76 -15.91
CA GLY A 287 16.14 0.34 -16.28
C GLY A 287 14.98 -0.44 -15.65
N CYS A 288 13.94 0.25 -15.20
CA CYS A 288 12.68 -0.36 -14.74
C CYS A 288 11.69 -0.44 -15.90
N ALA A 289 10.89 -1.51 -15.93
CA ALA A 289 9.66 -1.58 -16.72
C ALA A 289 8.47 -1.21 -15.84
N TYR A 290 7.59 -0.34 -16.35
CA TYR A 290 6.34 0.01 -15.68
C TYR A 290 5.32 -1.10 -15.91
N VAL A 291 4.83 -1.70 -14.82
CA VAL A 291 3.83 -2.79 -14.87
C VAL A 291 2.41 -2.22 -14.99
N GLY A 292 2.08 -1.28 -14.16
CA GLY A 292 0.77 -0.64 -14.04
C GLY A 292 0.59 0.00 -12.66
N ASP A 293 -0.62 0.46 -12.35
CA ASP A 293 -0.96 0.97 -11.01
C ASP A 293 -1.50 -0.17 -10.12
N GLU A 294 -1.18 -0.17 -8.85
CA GLU A 294 -1.73 -1.12 -7.87
C GLU A 294 -3.25 -0.99 -7.80
N CYS A 295 -3.77 0.24 -7.87
CA CYS A 295 -5.19 0.51 -8.06
C CYS A 295 -5.57 0.20 -9.52
N MET A 296 -5.99 -1.03 -9.79
CA MET A 296 -6.22 -1.56 -11.14
C MET A 296 -7.23 -0.73 -11.96
N GLN A 297 -8.15 -0.03 -11.31
CA GLN A 297 -9.10 0.87 -11.97
C GLN A 297 -8.42 1.95 -12.83
N ARG A 298 -7.16 2.28 -12.53
CA ARG A 298 -6.39 3.28 -13.28
C ARG A 298 -5.74 2.72 -14.54
N SER A 299 -5.39 1.45 -14.53
CA SER A 299 -4.74 0.77 -15.67
C SER A 299 -5.74 0.01 -16.55
N PHE A 300 -6.85 -0.49 -15.99
CA PHE A 300 -7.88 -1.26 -16.69
C PHE A 300 -9.17 -0.44 -16.78
N ILE A 301 -9.49 0.04 -17.97
CA ILE A 301 -10.64 0.94 -18.21
C ILE A 301 -11.90 0.22 -18.70
N THR A 302 -11.90 -1.11 -18.75
CA THR A 302 -13.01 -1.96 -19.23
C THR A 302 -14.32 -1.82 -18.46
N TRP A 303 -14.29 -1.24 -17.28
CA TRP A 303 -15.49 -0.91 -16.51
C TRP A 303 -16.23 0.34 -17.02
N LEU A 304 -15.63 1.10 -17.96
CA LEU A 304 -16.28 2.20 -18.66
C LEU A 304 -17.13 1.69 -19.82
N PRO A 305 -18.11 2.49 -20.31
CA PRO A 305 -18.85 2.16 -21.51
C PRO A 305 -17.93 1.96 -22.74
N ASP A 306 -18.21 0.96 -23.57
CA ASP A 306 -17.39 0.58 -24.73
C ASP A 306 -17.01 1.76 -25.63
N ALA A 307 -17.96 2.67 -25.90
CA ALA A 307 -17.69 3.86 -26.71
C ALA A 307 -16.64 4.79 -26.07
N THR A 308 -16.61 4.88 -24.74
CA THR A 308 -15.62 5.66 -23.99
C THR A 308 -14.27 5.00 -24.07
N VAL A 309 -14.21 3.68 -23.85
CA VAL A 309 -12.98 2.87 -23.98
C VAL A 309 -12.37 3.03 -25.38
N ALA A 310 -13.19 2.87 -26.43
CA ALA A 310 -12.74 3.02 -27.81
C ALA A 310 -12.19 4.42 -28.11
N ASN A 311 -12.81 5.47 -27.58
CA ASN A 311 -12.33 6.84 -27.75
C ASN A 311 -11.01 7.10 -27.01
N ILE A 312 -10.87 6.61 -25.78
CA ILE A 312 -9.63 6.75 -25.00
C ILE A 312 -8.49 5.99 -25.71
N ASN A 313 -8.70 4.75 -26.15
CA ASN A 313 -7.73 3.96 -26.89
C ASN A 313 -7.28 4.68 -28.17
N LYS A 314 -8.21 5.25 -28.92
CA LYS A 314 -7.89 6.03 -30.12
C LYS A 314 -7.07 7.28 -29.81
N LEU A 315 -7.39 8.02 -28.73
CA LEU A 315 -6.64 9.21 -28.32
C LEU A 315 -5.23 8.83 -27.85
N ALA A 316 -5.08 7.75 -27.12
CA ALA A 316 -3.82 7.25 -26.62
C ALA A 316 -2.98 6.48 -27.69
N GLN A 317 -3.51 6.28 -28.91
CA GLN A 317 -2.86 5.51 -29.97
C GLN A 317 -2.38 4.13 -29.47
N ASP A 318 -3.21 3.48 -28.65
CA ASP A 318 -2.93 2.22 -27.96
C ASP A 318 -1.75 2.23 -26.98
N ASN A 319 -1.16 3.40 -26.71
CA ASN A 319 -0.15 3.54 -25.66
C ASN A 319 -0.80 3.50 -24.27
N HIS A 320 -0.34 2.58 -23.42
CA HIS A 320 -0.95 2.36 -22.11
C HIS A 320 -0.67 3.51 -21.12
N VAL A 321 0.50 4.15 -21.20
CA VAL A 321 0.84 5.29 -20.32
C VAL A 321 -0.01 6.50 -20.68
N ASP A 322 -0.22 6.74 -21.98
CA ASP A 322 -1.10 7.82 -22.44
C ASP A 322 -2.57 7.57 -22.08
N LYS A 323 -3.04 6.30 -22.11
CA LYS A 323 -4.37 5.95 -21.58
C LYS A 323 -4.51 6.34 -20.10
N GLU A 324 -3.57 5.94 -19.28
CA GLU A 324 -3.55 6.24 -17.86
C GLU A 324 -3.43 7.75 -17.60
N GLN A 325 -2.66 8.48 -18.43
CA GLN A 325 -2.57 9.94 -18.34
C GLN A 325 -3.90 10.62 -18.68
N TYR A 326 -4.63 10.19 -19.73
CA TYR A 326 -5.96 10.70 -20.02
C TYR A 326 -6.94 10.38 -18.89
N PHE A 327 -6.81 9.21 -18.30
CA PHE A 327 -7.64 8.79 -17.18
C PHE A 327 -7.40 9.67 -15.94
N ASP A 328 -6.15 10.04 -15.65
CA ASP A 328 -5.81 10.96 -14.57
C ASP A 328 -6.47 12.34 -14.76
N TYR A 329 -6.58 12.82 -16.00
CA TYR A 329 -7.30 14.07 -16.30
C TYR A 329 -8.81 13.96 -16.06
N VAL A 330 -9.41 12.78 -16.28
CA VAL A 330 -10.84 12.55 -16.04
C VAL A 330 -11.15 12.47 -14.55
N TYR A 331 -10.32 11.75 -13.80
CA TYR A 331 -10.56 11.46 -12.38
C TYR A 331 -9.83 12.41 -11.42
N ASP A 332 -9.06 13.35 -11.96
CA ASP A 332 -8.32 14.30 -11.14
C ASP A 332 -7.44 13.59 -10.09
N THR A 333 -6.72 12.56 -10.56
CA THR A 333 -5.93 11.67 -9.73
C THR A 333 -4.87 12.46 -8.95
N GLN A 334 -4.82 12.25 -7.62
CA GLN A 334 -3.92 12.95 -6.70
C GLN A 334 -2.74 12.10 -6.25
N PHE A 335 -2.87 10.78 -6.28
CA PHE A 335 -1.90 9.85 -5.73
C PHE A 335 -1.85 8.59 -6.57
N ARG A 336 -0.66 8.12 -6.93
CA ARG A 336 -0.43 6.90 -7.69
C ARG A 336 0.42 5.90 -6.92
N MET A 337 0.23 4.64 -7.25
CA MET A 337 0.90 3.49 -6.65
C MET A 337 1.46 2.61 -7.77
N ALA A 338 2.58 3.06 -8.35
CA ALA A 338 3.18 2.38 -9.49
C ALA A 338 3.82 1.04 -9.10
N LEU A 339 3.56 0.02 -9.90
CA LEU A 339 4.26 -1.25 -9.86
C LEU A 339 5.34 -1.24 -10.95
N LEU A 340 6.54 -1.62 -10.55
CA LEU A 340 7.72 -1.70 -11.42
C LEU A 340 8.31 -3.11 -11.35
N THR A 341 8.97 -3.50 -12.43
CA THR A 341 9.82 -4.69 -12.48
C THR A 341 11.09 -4.37 -13.29
N LYS A 342 12.00 -5.32 -13.44
CA LYS A 342 13.17 -5.13 -14.32
C LYS A 342 12.76 -4.96 -15.79
N GLN A 343 13.48 -4.14 -16.54
CA GLN A 343 13.26 -3.96 -17.97
C GLN A 343 13.26 -5.29 -18.76
N SER A 344 14.03 -6.29 -18.30
CA SER A 344 14.06 -7.63 -18.91
C SER A 344 12.72 -8.38 -18.87
N ASN A 345 11.77 -7.95 -18.05
CA ASN A 345 10.44 -8.55 -17.91
C ASN A 345 9.36 -7.83 -18.72
N GLU A 346 9.70 -6.77 -19.45
CA GLU A 346 8.71 -5.93 -20.15
C GLU A 346 7.84 -6.75 -21.12
N ASP A 347 8.42 -7.67 -21.87
CA ASP A 347 7.69 -8.53 -22.82
C ASP A 347 6.70 -9.50 -22.14
N GLN A 348 6.80 -9.72 -20.83
CA GLN A 348 5.89 -10.55 -20.05
C GLN A 348 4.66 -9.77 -19.58
N ILE A 349 4.73 -8.43 -19.55
CA ILE A 349 3.68 -7.60 -19.01
C ILE A 349 2.49 -7.62 -19.97
N THR A 350 1.38 -8.13 -19.48
CA THR A 350 0.11 -8.12 -20.20
C THR A 350 -0.88 -7.21 -19.46
N ARG A 351 -1.41 -6.23 -20.18
CA ARG A 351 -2.48 -5.36 -19.68
C ARG A 351 -3.78 -5.72 -20.37
N ASN A 352 -4.02 -7.05 -20.45
CA ASN A 352 -5.20 -7.57 -21.12
C ASN A 352 -6.44 -7.26 -20.31
N GLU A 353 -7.34 -6.56 -20.94
CA GLU A 353 -8.69 -6.26 -20.44
C GLU A 353 -9.57 -7.52 -20.37
N THR A 354 -9.11 -8.65 -20.92
CA THR A 354 -9.70 -9.98 -20.79
C THR A 354 -8.78 -10.85 -19.95
N VAL A 355 -9.17 -11.10 -18.71
CA VAL A 355 -8.42 -11.97 -17.81
C VAL A 355 -8.59 -13.41 -18.23
N THR A 356 -7.47 -14.11 -18.33
CA THR A 356 -7.50 -15.54 -18.60
C THR A 356 -7.91 -16.31 -17.33
N LYS A 357 -8.68 -17.37 -17.55
CA LYS A 357 -9.14 -18.32 -16.55
C LYS A 357 -8.01 -18.72 -15.57
N ASP A 358 -6.86 -19.08 -16.13
CA ASP A 358 -5.73 -19.65 -15.38
C ASP A 358 -5.16 -18.67 -14.33
N ILE A 359 -5.27 -17.35 -14.56
CA ILE A 359 -4.79 -16.36 -13.60
C ILE A 359 -5.72 -16.25 -12.38
N LEU A 360 -7.05 -16.21 -12.60
CA LEU A 360 -8.01 -16.03 -11.50
C LEU A 360 -8.18 -17.29 -10.65
N ASP A 361 -7.98 -18.49 -11.21
CA ASP A 361 -8.05 -19.74 -10.46
C ASP A 361 -6.94 -19.86 -9.40
N ASP A 362 -5.80 -19.20 -9.63
CA ASP A 362 -4.66 -19.17 -8.72
C ASP A 362 -4.72 -18.03 -7.70
N LEU A 363 -5.82 -17.28 -7.62
CA LEU A 363 -5.97 -16.14 -6.74
C LEU A 363 -7.05 -16.37 -5.68
N TYR A 364 -6.89 -15.65 -4.58
CA TYR A 364 -7.88 -15.54 -3.51
C TYR A 364 -8.41 -14.12 -3.44
N PHE A 365 -9.69 -13.99 -3.15
CA PHE A 365 -10.42 -12.74 -3.12
C PHE A 365 -10.91 -12.44 -1.71
N LEU A 366 -10.92 -11.16 -1.33
CA LEU A 366 -11.42 -10.71 -0.05
C LEU A 366 -12.08 -9.33 -0.20
N ILE A 367 -13.24 -9.18 0.40
CA ILE A 367 -13.86 -7.86 0.56
C ILE A 367 -13.23 -7.12 1.75
N THR A 368 -13.05 -5.80 1.64
CA THR A 368 -12.58 -5.00 2.78
C THR A 368 -13.66 -4.84 3.83
N LEU A 369 -13.24 -4.66 5.09
CA LEU A 369 -14.16 -4.51 6.23
C LEU A 369 -15.07 -3.29 6.09
N ASP A 370 -14.58 -2.22 5.46
CA ASP A 370 -15.27 -0.93 5.32
C ASP A 370 -16.05 -0.77 4.01
N THR A 371 -16.02 -1.78 3.12
CA THR A 371 -16.70 -1.69 1.84
C THR A 371 -18.18 -2.04 1.98
N GLU A 372 -19.07 -1.07 1.76
CA GLU A 372 -20.46 -1.39 1.44
C GLU A 372 -20.51 -2.07 0.07
N LEU A 373 -21.20 -3.20 0.00
CA LEU A 373 -21.36 -3.97 -1.25
C LEU A 373 -22.11 -3.14 -2.29
N GLY A 374 -21.39 -2.42 -3.12
CA GLY A 374 -21.91 -1.69 -4.26
C GLY A 374 -22.16 -2.58 -5.47
N VAL A 375 -22.85 -3.72 -5.27
CA VAL A 375 -23.25 -4.59 -6.39
C VAL A 375 -24.24 -3.85 -7.27
N PRO A 376 -23.99 -3.72 -8.59
CA PRO A 376 -24.92 -3.08 -9.48
C PRO A 376 -26.34 -3.71 -9.36
N PRO A 377 -27.41 -2.92 -9.26
CA PRO A 377 -28.77 -3.44 -9.04
C PRO A 377 -29.26 -4.42 -10.10
N GLU A 378 -28.69 -4.33 -11.32
CA GLU A 378 -28.99 -5.22 -12.44
C GLU A 378 -28.39 -6.62 -12.31
N TRP A 379 -27.58 -6.85 -11.34
CA TRP A 379 -26.95 -8.13 -11.09
C TRP A 379 -27.83 -9.03 -10.21
N THR A 380 -28.76 -9.69 -10.79
CA THR A 380 -29.80 -10.50 -10.12
C THR A 380 -29.75 -11.99 -10.42
N ASP A 381 -28.79 -12.45 -11.23
CA ASP A 381 -28.67 -13.86 -11.56
C ASP A 381 -27.95 -14.68 -10.49
N THR A 382 -28.07 -16.01 -10.58
CA THR A 382 -27.55 -16.97 -9.57
C THR A 382 -26.05 -16.81 -9.29
N VAL A 383 -25.21 -16.63 -10.32
CA VAL A 383 -23.76 -16.41 -10.14
C VAL A 383 -23.50 -15.19 -9.26
N HIS A 384 -24.32 -14.17 -9.45
CA HIS A 384 -24.21 -12.92 -8.71
C HIS A 384 -24.60 -13.04 -7.27
N ILE A 385 -25.75 -13.68 -7.03
CA ILE A 385 -26.25 -13.93 -5.69
C ILE A 385 -25.21 -14.76 -4.93
N ALA A 386 -24.68 -15.81 -5.55
CA ALA A 386 -23.65 -16.67 -4.94
C ALA A 386 -22.35 -15.91 -4.61
N VAL A 387 -21.84 -15.09 -5.53
CA VAL A 387 -20.65 -14.26 -5.26
C VAL A 387 -20.92 -13.32 -4.08
N LYS A 388 -22.11 -12.69 -4.03
CA LYS A 388 -22.49 -11.80 -2.93
C LYS A 388 -22.59 -12.55 -1.61
N GLU A 389 -23.23 -13.73 -1.57
CA GLU A 389 -23.37 -14.55 -0.38
C GLU A 389 -21.99 -14.96 0.21
N ILE A 390 -21.03 -15.29 -0.67
CA ILE A 390 -19.65 -15.60 -0.23
C ILE A 390 -18.95 -14.32 0.27
N MET A 391 -19.08 -13.20 -0.44
CA MET A 391 -18.51 -11.93 0.01
C MET A 391 -19.04 -11.50 1.37
N ASP A 392 -20.32 -11.76 1.67
CA ASP A 392 -20.95 -11.44 2.97
C ASP A 392 -20.33 -12.25 4.14
N THR A 393 -19.65 -13.38 3.86
CA THR A 393 -18.90 -14.12 4.90
C THR A 393 -17.69 -13.34 5.41
N ARG A 394 -17.18 -12.39 4.62
CA ARG A 394 -15.96 -11.62 4.86
C ARG A 394 -14.71 -12.48 5.08
N LEU A 395 -14.70 -13.67 4.50
CA LEU A 395 -13.57 -14.59 4.51
C LEU A 395 -12.94 -14.66 3.11
N PRO A 396 -11.64 -14.97 3.01
CA PRO A 396 -11.00 -15.18 1.71
C PRO A 396 -11.63 -16.35 0.96
N PHE A 397 -11.86 -16.18 -0.32
CA PHE A 397 -12.44 -17.21 -1.18
C PHE A 397 -11.73 -17.26 -2.55
N SER A 398 -11.81 -18.41 -3.20
CA SER A 398 -11.32 -18.67 -4.55
C SER A 398 -12.48 -18.76 -5.55
N VAL A 399 -12.17 -18.85 -6.84
CA VAL A 399 -13.17 -19.19 -7.87
C VAL A 399 -13.85 -20.52 -7.54
N GLN A 400 -13.08 -21.53 -7.10
CA GLN A 400 -13.61 -22.85 -6.75
C GLN A 400 -14.58 -22.78 -5.57
N ASP A 401 -14.31 -21.94 -4.55
CA ASP A 401 -15.26 -21.75 -3.43
C ASP A 401 -16.61 -21.21 -3.92
N VAL A 402 -16.62 -20.35 -4.95
CA VAL A 402 -17.87 -19.86 -5.57
C VAL A 402 -18.58 -20.97 -6.33
N VAL A 403 -17.86 -21.79 -7.10
CA VAL A 403 -18.41 -22.94 -7.82
C VAL A 403 -19.04 -23.93 -6.85
N ASP A 404 -18.31 -24.33 -5.80
CA ASP A 404 -18.80 -25.27 -4.79
C ASP A 404 -20.05 -24.73 -4.07
N HIS A 405 -20.07 -23.43 -3.78
CA HIS A 405 -21.23 -22.77 -3.17
C HIS A 405 -22.46 -22.83 -4.09
N ILE A 406 -22.29 -22.53 -5.39
CA ILE A 406 -23.39 -22.62 -6.37
C ILE A 406 -23.89 -24.05 -6.48
N GLU A 407 -23.01 -25.03 -6.62
CA GLU A 407 -23.40 -26.46 -6.72
C GLU A 407 -24.18 -26.93 -5.50
N HIS A 408 -23.81 -26.43 -4.30
CA HIS A 408 -24.49 -26.79 -3.06
C HIS A 408 -25.83 -26.08 -2.86
N GLN A 409 -25.88 -24.76 -3.10
CA GLN A 409 -27.09 -23.96 -2.84
C GLN A 409 -28.11 -24.00 -3.97
N TYR A 410 -27.64 -24.20 -5.21
CA TYR A 410 -28.46 -24.18 -6.43
C TYR A 410 -28.25 -25.44 -7.28
N PRO A 411 -28.58 -26.65 -6.77
CA PRO A 411 -28.27 -27.93 -7.43
C PRO A 411 -28.85 -28.00 -8.85
N GLY A 412 -28.00 -28.33 -9.82
CA GLY A 412 -28.35 -28.43 -11.23
C GLY A 412 -28.32 -27.12 -12.02
N TYR A 413 -27.86 -26.03 -11.42
CA TYR A 413 -27.60 -24.79 -12.16
C TYR A 413 -26.35 -24.96 -13.04
N ASP A 414 -26.48 -24.63 -14.33
CA ASP A 414 -25.36 -24.64 -15.28
C ASP A 414 -24.56 -23.33 -15.15
N ILE A 415 -23.32 -23.44 -14.66
CA ILE A 415 -22.50 -22.28 -14.34
C ILE A 415 -21.82 -21.75 -15.60
N ASP A 416 -22.18 -20.54 -16.00
CA ASP A 416 -21.43 -19.80 -17.01
C ASP A 416 -20.10 -19.28 -16.40
N MET A 417 -19.04 -20.08 -16.55
CA MET A 417 -17.71 -19.76 -16.04
C MET A 417 -17.14 -18.47 -16.61
N ASN A 418 -17.39 -18.16 -17.88
CA ASN A 418 -16.92 -16.88 -18.48
C ASN A 418 -17.55 -15.69 -17.78
N LYS A 419 -18.83 -15.80 -17.46
CA LYS A 419 -19.56 -14.78 -16.71
C LYS A 419 -19.00 -14.64 -15.28
N LEU A 420 -18.70 -15.75 -14.60
CA LEU A 420 -18.10 -15.74 -13.27
C LEU A 420 -16.74 -15.03 -13.27
N TYR A 421 -15.82 -15.42 -14.16
CA TYR A 421 -14.50 -14.79 -14.28
C TYR A 421 -14.60 -13.29 -14.59
N THR A 422 -15.42 -12.92 -15.57
CA THR A 422 -15.62 -11.50 -15.94
C THR A 422 -16.10 -10.68 -14.75
N ARG A 423 -16.99 -11.22 -13.95
CA ARG A 423 -17.55 -10.53 -12.77
C ARG A 423 -16.54 -10.38 -11.65
N LEU A 424 -15.84 -11.45 -11.30
CA LEU A 424 -14.80 -11.38 -10.27
C LEU A 424 -13.72 -10.38 -10.67
N PHE A 425 -13.29 -10.42 -11.94
CA PHE A 425 -12.31 -9.46 -12.43
C PHE A 425 -12.81 -8.01 -12.37
N LEU A 426 -14.06 -7.77 -12.79
CA LEU A 426 -14.66 -6.43 -12.70
C LEU A 426 -14.69 -5.93 -11.24
N LEU A 427 -15.08 -6.78 -10.28
CA LEU A 427 -15.07 -6.42 -8.86
C LEU A 427 -13.66 -6.10 -8.34
N VAL A 428 -12.64 -6.79 -8.86
CA VAL A 428 -11.23 -6.48 -8.56
C VAL A 428 -10.83 -5.13 -9.15
N VAL A 429 -11.14 -4.90 -10.42
CA VAL A 429 -10.79 -3.64 -11.12
C VAL A 429 -11.44 -2.44 -10.45
N VAL A 430 -12.71 -2.53 -10.06
CA VAL A 430 -13.41 -1.41 -9.39
C VAL A 430 -13.08 -1.30 -7.89
N GLY A 431 -12.17 -2.15 -7.38
CA GLY A 431 -11.66 -2.07 -6.00
C GLY A 431 -12.62 -2.59 -4.93
N GLN A 432 -13.64 -3.38 -5.29
CA GLN A 432 -14.54 -4.02 -4.33
C GLN A 432 -13.96 -5.33 -3.78
N LEU A 433 -13.12 -6.00 -4.55
CA LEU A 433 -12.37 -7.18 -4.13
C LEU A 433 -10.87 -6.89 -4.17
N TYR A 434 -10.21 -7.20 -3.07
CA TYR A 434 -8.76 -7.35 -3.01
C TYR A 434 -8.37 -8.75 -3.48
N THR A 435 -7.18 -8.87 -4.05
CA THR A 435 -6.64 -10.15 -4.51
C THR A 435 -5.34 -10.48 -3.79
N TYR A 436 -5.18 -11.78 -3.49
CA TYR A 436 -4.02 -12.33 -2.82
C TYR A 436 -3.55 -13.59 -3.56
N GLY A 437 -2.25 -13.80 -3.63
CA GLY A 437 -1.64 -14.95 -4.30
C GLY A 437 -1.66 -16.23 -3.45
N GLU A 438 -1.77 -16.09 -2.13
CA GLU A 438 -1.78 -17.21 -1.18
C GLU A 438 -2.92 -17.04 -0.17
N ARG A 439 -3.61 -18.13 0.16
CA ARG A 439 -4.69 -18.14 1.15
C ARG A 439 -4.11 -18.17 2.55
N TYR A 440 -4.57 -17.25 3.39
CA TYR A 440 -4.33 -17.33 4.82
C TYR A 440 -5.54 -17.99 5.51
N GLU A 441 -5.25 -18.90 6.45
CA GLU A 441 -6.32 -19.62 7.14
C GLU A 441 -7.01 -18.75 8.20
N HIS A 442 -8.33 -18.69 8.14
CA HIS A 442 -9.19 -18.05 9.13
C HIS A 442 -9.99 -19.13 9.90
N LEU A 443 -9.27 -19.89 10.71
CA LEU A 443 -9.86 -20.99 11.48
C LEU A 443 -10.93 -20.45 12.43
N PRO A 444 -12.11 -21.10 12.55
CA PRO A 444 -13.07 -20.80 13.58
C PRO A 444 -12.55 -21.23 14.96
N PHE A 445 -13.10 -20.62 16.01
CA PHE A 445 -12.89 -21.12 17.36
C PHE A 445 -13.64 -22.48 17.51
N GLU A 446 -12.91 -23.51 17.90
CA GLU A 446 -13.42 -24.83 18.23
C GLU A 446 -12.96 -25.20 19.65
N GLU A 447 -13.91 -25.57 20.50
CA GLU A 447 -13.65 -25.87 21.90
C GLU A 447 -12.65 -27.01 22.05
N ASN A 448 -11.70 -26.86 22.96
CA ASN A 448 -10.64 -27.83 23.27
C ASN A 448 -9.66 -28.16 22.11
N GLU A 449 -9.79 -27.47 20.97
CA GLU A 449 -8.92 -27.67 19.81
C GLU A 449 -8.13 -26.39 19.46
N THR A 450 -8.78 -25.23 19.57
CA THR A 450 -8.24 -23.96 19.11
C THR A 450 -7.42 -23.26 20.19
N TYR A 451 -6.29 -22.68 19.77
CA TYR A 451 -5.43 -21.84 20.61
C TYR A 451 -4.86 -20.66 19.82
N ILE A 452 -4.27 -19.68 20.53
CA ILE A 452 -3.57 -18.54 19.95
C ILE A 452 -2.09 -18.68 20.28
N PRO A 453 -1.17 -18.70 19.28
CA PRO A 453 0.27 -18.68 19.51
C PRO A 453 0.74 -17.41 20.25
N GLU A 454 1.71 -17.55 21.14
CA GLU A 454 2.25 -16.46 21.97
C GLU A 454 2.66 -15.24 21.13
N ARG A 455 3.27 -15.42 19.96
CA ARG A 455 3.68 -14.32 19.08
C ARG A 455 2.56 -13.32 18.73
N PHE A 456 1.31 -13.76 18.60
CA PHE A 456 0.17 -12.87 18.36
C PHE A 456 -0.26 -12.15 19.64
N ILE A 457 -0.11 -12.80 20.78
CA ILE A 457 -0.37 -12.18 22.09
C ILE A 457 0.68 -11.11 22.37
N ASP A 458 1.96 -11.42 22.13
CA ASP A 458 3.08 -10.48 22.30
C ASP A 458 2.94 -9.28 21.37
N TYR A 459 2.49 -9.51 20.12
CA TYR A 459 2.18 -8.42 19.18
C TYR A 459 1.15 -7.45 19.75
N ILE A 460 -0.01 -7.97 20.16
CA ILE A 460 -1.10 -7.15 20.70
C ILE A 460 -0.71 -6.53 22.05
N ALA A 461 -0.06 -7.28 22.94
CA ALA A 461 0.41 -6.77 24.21
C ALA A 461 1.41 -5.63 24.03
N THR A 462 2.35 -5.77 23.08
CA THR A 462 3.32 -4.71 22.77
C THR A 462 2.63 -3.44 22.31
N LEU A 463 1.66 -3.54 21.41
CA LEU A 463 0.94 -2.37 20.91
C LEU A 463 0.09 -1.68 21.99
N ILE A 464 -0.63 -2.44 22.82
CA ILE A 464 -1.53 -1.89 23.82
C ILE A 464 -0.75 -1.43 25.07
N GLU A 465 0.11 -2.27 25.62
CA GLU A 465 0.70 -2.05 26.96
C GLU A 465 2.01 -1.27 26.88
N LYS A 466 2.81 -1.41 25.80
CA LYS A 466 4.11 -0.77 25.66
C LYS A 466 4.04 0.48 24.78
N ASP A 467 3.48 0.37 23.59
CA ASP A 467 3.36 1.49 22.64
C ASP A 467 2.16 2.40 22.94
N GLY A 468 1.09 1.88 23.57
CA GLY A 468 -0.16 2.59 23.83
C GLY A 468 -0.88 3.03 22.54
N ASN A 469 -0.69 2.27 21.44
CA ASN A 469 -1.16 2.60 20.08
C ASN A 469 -0.68 3.99 19.58
N ARG A 470 0.47 4.44 20.08
CA ARG A 470 1.00 5.78 19.78
C ARG A 470 1.72 5.83 18.45
N TYR A 471 2.58 4.84 18.16
CA TYR A 471 3.48 4.84 17.00
C TYR A 471 3.13 3.78 15.97
N MET A 472 2.40 2.74 16.35
CA MET A 472 1.95 1.69 15.44
C MET A 472 0.46 1.42 15.59
N THR A 473 -0.14 0.86 14.53
CA THR A 473 -1.53 0.40 14.51
C THR A 473 -1.59 -1.12 14.40
N THR A 474 -2.58 -1.73 15.06
CA THR A 474 -2.88 -3.15 14.84
C THR A 474 -3.33 -3.35 13.39
N SER A 475 -2.90 -4.45 12.78
CA SER A 475 -3.36 -4.84 11.45
C SER A 475 -3.46 -6.36 11.32
N ASN A 476 -4.29 -6.80 10.38
CA ASN A 476 -4.40 -8.21 10.01
C ASN A 476 -3.29 -8.62 9.01
N MET A 477 -3.30 -9.90 8.60
CA MET A 477 -2.35 -10.47 7.63
C MET A 477 -2.35 -9.79 6.25
N TYR A 478 -3.35 -8.97 5.97
CA TYR A 478 -3.50 -8.23 4.71
C TYR A 478 -3.13 -6.75 4.84
N ASN A 479 -2.47 -6.37 5.94
CA ASN A 479 -2.16 -4.98 6.29
C ASN A 479 -3.39 -4.05 6.33
N GLN A 480 -4.57 -4.61 6.58
CA GLN A 480 -5.76 -3.82 6.88
C GLN A 480 -5.72 -3.43 8.35
N ILE A 481 -5.82 -2.13 8.60
CA ILE A 481 -5.76 -1.59 9.96
C ILE A 481 -7.00 -2.03 10.75
N ASP A 482 -6.79 -2.42 11.99
CA ASP A 482 -7.81 -2.79 12.95
C ASP A 482 -7.67 -1.94 14.21
N TYR A 483 -8.69 -1.22 14.57
CA TYR A 483 -8.74 -0.35 15.76
C TYR A 483 -9.49 -0.96 16.93
N ASP A 484 -10.11 -2.15 16.75
CA ASP A 484 -11.02 -2.74 17.73
C ASP A 484 -10.35 -3.66 18.75
N VAL A 485 -9.01 -3.61 18.83
CA VAL A 485 -8.25 -4.41 19.79
C VAL A 485 -7.99 -3.60 21.06
N ASP A 486 -8.50 -4.09 22.19
CA ASP A 486 -8.39 -3.47 23.51
C ASP A 486 -7.83 -4.44 24.58
N HIS A 487 -7.73 -3.97 25.82
CA HIS A 487 -7.29 -4.79 26.96
C HIS A 487 -8.18 -6.01 27.21
N GLY A 488 -9.48 -5.94 26.90
CA GLY A 488 -10.40 -7.06 27.05
C GLY A 488 -10.15 -8.15 26.01
N VAL A 489 -9.88 -7.75 24.75
CA VAL A 489 -9.45 -8.68 23.70
C VAL A 489 -8.14 -9.35 24.07
N LEU A 490 -7.14 -8.58 24.53
CA LEU A 490 -5.86 -9.11 25.00
C LEU A 490 -6.02 -10.09 26.17
N TYR A 491 -6.92 -9.80 27.11
CA TYR A 491 -7.23 -10.72 28.22
C TYR A 491 -7.74 -12.07 27.72
N ILE A 492 -8.71 -12.07 26.78
CA ILE A 492 -9.22 -13.30 26.15
C ILE A 492 -8.13 -14.04 25.38
N MET A 493 -7.27 -13.34 24.66
CA MET A 493 -6.15 -13.96 23.95
C MET A 493 -5.21 -14.70 24.92
N ARG A 494 -4.93 -14.13 26.10
CA ARG A 494 -4.11 -14.78 27.14
C ARG A 494 -4.75 -16.05 27.69
N LEU A 495 -6.07 -16.11 27.80
CA LEU A 495 -6.79 -17.33 28.19
C LEU A 495 -6.72 -18.40 27.09
N LEU A 496 -6.61 -17.98 25.83
CA LEU A 496 -6.57 -18.84 24.65
C LEU A 496 -5.17 -19.34 24.25
N THR A 497 -4.16 -19.17 25.10
CA THR A 497 -2.83 -19.78 24.87
C THR A 497 -2.86 -21.29 24.79
N LYS A 498 -3.91 -21.89 25.34
CA LYS A 498 -4.19 -23.34 25.32
C LYS A 498 -5.65 -23.59 24.96
N PRO A 499 -5.95 -24.71 24.31
CA PRO A 499 -7.33 -25.10 24.05
C PRO A 499 -8.17 -25.14 25.31
N THR A 500 -9.36 -24.56 25.25
CA THR A 500 -10.30 -24.44 26.38
C THR A 500 -11.75 -24.48 25.91
N THR A 501 -12.71 -24.53 26.85
CA THR A 501 -14.14 -24.47 26.54
C THR A 501 -14.66 -23.04 26.60
N LYS A 502 -15.75 -22.79 25.88
CA LYS A 502 -16.44 -21.50 25.90
C LYS A 502 -17.03 -21.19 27.28
N GLU A 503 -17.55 -22.20 27.97
CA GLU A 503 -18.08 -22.08 29.32
C GLU A 503 -17.03 -21.51 30.28
N LYS A 504 -15.81 -22.08 30.28
CA LYS A 504 -14.72 -21.61 31.12
C LYS A 504 -14.29 -20.18 30.80
N LEU A 505 -14.28 -19.79 29.52
CA LEU A 505 -13.98 -18.42 29.11
C LEU A 505 -15.03 -17.44 29.63
N ILE A 506 -16.32 -17.83 29.62
CA ILE A 506 -17.42 -17.00 30.15
C ILE A 506 -17.28 -16.85 31.67
N GLU A 507 -17.00 -17.94 32.40
CA GLU A 507 -16.78 -17.90 33.86
C GLU A 507 -15.62 -16.97 34.22
N ASP A 508 -14.50 -17.05 33.51
CA ASP A 508 -13.36 -16.16 33.73
C ASP A 508 -13.69 -14.67 33.42
N LEU A 509 -14.47 -14.42 32.36
CA LEU A 509 -14.91 -13.07 32.00
C LEU A 509 -15.86 -12.47 33.00
N ASP A 510 -16.83 -13.24 33.52
CA ASP A 510 -17.81 -12.78 34.50
C ASP A 510 -17.14 -12.29 35.79
N VAL A 511 -16.00 -12.86 36.15
CA VAL A 511 -15.26 -12.52 37.37
C VAL A 511 -14.30 -11.34 37.14
N ASN A 512 -13.61 -11.29 35.96
CA ASN A 512 -12.43 -10.45 35.78
C ASN A 512 -12.64 -9.28 34.84
N VAL A 513 -13.69 -9.27 33.99
CA VAL A 513 -13.88 -8.25 32.97
C VAL A 513 -15.29 -7.67 33.01
N THR A 514 -15.39 -6.34 33.05
CA THR A 514 -16.67 -5.63 32.88
C THR A 514 -16.58 -4.78 31.63
N VAL A 515 -17.43 -5.06 30.64
CA VAL A 515 -17.54 -4.27 29.42
C VAL A 515 -18.78 -3.42 29.45
N GLU A 516 -18.59 -2.11 29.41
CA GLU A 516 -19.68 -1.12 29.34
C GLU A 516 -19.68 -0.44 27.98
N ARG A 517 -20.84 -0.25 27.41
CA ARG A 517 -21.03 0.49 26.16
C ARG A 517 -22.05 1.59 26.34
N THR A 518 -21.91 2.64 25.52
CA THR A 518 -22.84 3.77 25.51
C THR A 518 -23.69 3.70 24.25
N THR A 519 -25.01 3.76 24.41
CA THR A 519 -25.95 3.84 23.28
C THR A 519 -25.87 5.21 22.60
N LYS A 520 -26.43 5.35 21.38
CA LYS A 520 -26.44 6.62 20.62
C LYS A 520 -27.11 7.78 21.38
N ASP A 521 -28.00 7.47 22.31
CA ASP A 521 -28.72 8.38 23.20
C ASP A 521 -28.01 8.62 24.54
N GLY A 522 -26.78 8.09 24.71
CA GLY A 522 -25.93 8.38 25.88
C GLY A 522 -26.15 7.47 27.09
N GLN A 523 -26.98 6.42 27.00
CA GLN A 523 -27.17 5.46 28.10
C GLN A 523 -26.03 4.44 28.13
N GLN A 524 -25.47 4.22 29.33
CA GLN A 524 -24.48 3.16 29.54
C GLN A 524 -25.21 1.85 29.88
N TYR A 525 -24.69 0.76 29.31
CA TYR A 525 -25.15 -0.59 29.59
C TYR A 525 -23.99 -1.58 29.63
N ARG A 526 -24.12 -2.59 30.50
CA ARG A 526 -23.14 -3.69 30.58
C ARG A 526 -23.42 -4.69 29.47
N VAL A 527 -22.37 -5.07 28.71
CA VAL A 527 -22.45 -6.12 27.71
C VAL A 527 -22.37 -7.47 28.42
N PRO A 528 -23.27 -8.44 28.16
CA PRO A 528 -23.14 -9.79 28.69
C PRO A 528 -21.84 -10.46 28.24
N SER A 529 -21.17 -11.20 29.14
CA SER A 529 -19.88 -11.85 28.86
C SER A 529 -19.93 -12.80 27.66
N GLU A 530 -21.02 -13.55 27.50
CA GLU A 530 -21.20 -14.42 26.34
C GLU A 530 -21.30 -13.64 25.01
N GLN A 531 -22.01 -12.52 25.01
CA GLN A 531 -22.12 -11.66 23.83
C GLN A 531 -20.74 -11.08 23.48
N TYR A 532 -20.04 -10.54 24.46
CA TYR A 532 -18.70 -9.98 24.27
C TYR A 532 -17.72 -11.03 23.78
N LEU A 533 -17.69 -12.22 24.39
CA LEU A 533 -16.85 -13.34 23.96
C LEU A 533 -17.11 -13.72 22.50
N ASN A 534 -18.39 -13.83 22.09
CA ASN A 534 -18.72 -14.15 20.70
C ASN A 534 -18.25 -13.09 19.70
N GLU A 535 -18.30 -11.81 20.08
CA GLU A 535 -17.78 -10.71 19.28
C GLU A 535 -16.26 -10.82 19.15
N VAL A 536 -15.54 -11.02 20.26
CA VAL A 536 -14.08 -11.18 20.28
C VAL A 536 -13.63 -12.40 19.50
N LEU A 537 -14.28 -13.56 19.64
CA LEU A 537 -13.90 -14.77 18.90
C LEU A 537 -14.08 -14.58 17.37
N ARG A 538 -15.13 -13.89 16.94
CA ARG A 538 -15.29 -13.53 15.52
C ARG A 538 -14.18 -12.60 15.04
N HIS A 539 -13.83 -11.62 15.86
CA HIS A 539 -12.78 -10.66 15.58
C HIS A 539 -11.40 -11.34 15.47
N LEU A 540 -11.03 -12.19 16.44
CA LEU A 540 -9.79 -12.96 16.42
C LEU A 540 -9.70 -13.93 15.22
N ARG A 541 -10.85 -14.48 14.77
CA ARG A 541 -10.94 -15.24 13.53
C ARG A 541 -10.62 -14.37 12.32
N ALA A 542 -11.19 -13.18 12.24
CA ALA A 542 -10.93 -12.23 11.15
C ALA A 542 -9.47 -11.79 11.11
N LEU A 543 -8.82 -11.66 12.28
CA LEU A 543 -7.38 -11.42 12.40
C LEU A 543 -6.52 -12.66 12.07
N GLY A 544 -7.11 -13.86 11.91
CA GLY A 544 -6.41 -15.08 11.60
C GLY A 544 -5.46 -15.56 12.71
N PHE A 545 -5.78 -15.29 13.97
CA PHE A 545 -4.91 -15.64 15.10
C PHE A 545 -5.05 -17.09 15.55
N PHE A 546 -6.13 -17.75 15.22
CA PHE A 546 -6.37 -19.12 15.67
C PHE A 546 -5.48 -20.16 14.99
N ARG A 547 -5.04 -21.15 15.76
CA ARG A 547 -4.39 -22.37 15.30
C ARG A 547 -5.07 -23.57 15.94
N LYS A 548 -5.01 -24.72 15.27
CA LYS A 548 -5.44 -26.01 15.82
C LYS A 548 -4.25 -26.79 16.36
N LYS A 549 -4.53 -27.60 17.41
CA LYS A 549 -3.54 -28.45 18.05
C LYS A 549 -3.20 -29.67 17.16
#